data_02ba3283d5cb18932e6e9eae6dba7848
#
_entry.id   02ba3283d5cb18932e6e9eae6dba7848
#
_cell.length_a   1.000
_cell.length_b   1.000
_cell.length_c   1.000
_cell.angle_alpha   90.00
_cell.angle_beta   90.00
_cell.angle_gamma   90.00
#
_symmetry.space_group_name_H-M   'P 1'
#
loop_
_entity.id
_entity.type
_entity.pdbx_description
1 polymer ?
#
loop_
_entity_poly.entity_id
_entity_poly.type
_entity_poly.pdbx_seq_one_letter_code
_entity_poly.pdbx_strand_id
1 'polypeptide(L)'
;MLNTVVAAAMGLSSILFPPGGAPGSTPPLDHITIDVVAVNGSGCPRGTAVVAVSEDNKAFTVTYSDFLAQVGMGASPTDFRKNCQLGLRVNVPQGFTFGIAQADYRGFAHLEAGASGLEKAGYYFQGMSSTASNTHRYYGFMSDDWQATDTTAIGAIVYSPCGEKRNFNVNTELRVNAGTSDPLTTSFMSMDSTDGSIETTYHFSWMHCPIP
;
A
#
# COMPACT_ATOMS: atom_id res chain seq x y z
N MET A 1 38.61 14.72 -68.62
CA MET A 1 37.98 13.49 -68.01
C MET A 1 37.31 13.96 -66.72
N LEU A 2 36.02 14.13 -66.73
CA LEU A 2 35.24 14.65 -65.60
C LEU A 2 34.71 13.47 -64.78
N ASN A 3 35.13 13.28 -63.54
CA ASN A 3 34.58 12.29 -62.62
C ASN A 3 33.43 12.91 -61.84
N THR A 4 32.24 12.39 -62.13
CA THR A 4 31.01 12.73 -61.41
C THR A 4 30.89 11.85 -60.18
N VAL A 5 30.96 12.43 -58.98
CA VAL A 5 30.69 11.73 -57.71
C VAL A 5 29.19 11.85 -57.43
N VAL A 6 28.49 10.69 -57.40
CA VAL A 6 27.09 10.61 -56.98
C VAL A 6 27.07 10.39 -55.46
N ALA A 7 26.58 11.38 -54.74
CA ALA A 7 26.33 11.28 -53.31
C ALA A 7 24.96 10.65 -53.08
N ALA A 8 24.94 9.43 -52.50
CA ALA A 8 23.71 8.77 -52.01
C ALA A 8 23.31 9.34 -50.68
N ALA A 9 22.19 10.04 -50.64
CA ALA A 9 21.56 10.47 -49.37
C ALA A 9 20.80 9.31 -48.73
N MET A 10 21.33 8.78 -47.62
CA MET A 10 20.60 7.84 -46.74
C MET A 10 19.61 8.61 -45.89
N GLY A 11 18.33 8.51 -46.22
CA GLY A 11 17.25 9.01 -45.42
C GLY A 11 17.10 8.22 -44.12
N LEU A 12 17.42 8.81 -42.97
CA LEU A 12 17.03 8.27 -41.67
C LEU A 12 15.52 8.44 -41.47
N SER A 13 14.78 7.34 -41.62
CA SER A 13 13.38 7.28 -41.16
C SER A 13 13.36 7.25 -39.63
N SER A 14 13.07 8.38 -39.01
CA SER A 14 12.79 8.46 -37.57
C SER A 14 11.46 7.76 -37.29
N ILE A 15 11.52 6.59 -36.69
CA ILE A 15 10.33 5.90 -36.15
C ILE A 15 9.93 6.68 -34.91
N LEU A 16 8.89 7.50 -35.00
CA LEU A 16 8.22 8.11 -33.86
C LEU A 16 7.47 6.99 -33.11
N PHE A 17 8.07 6.50 -32.03
CA PHE A 17 7.31 5.75 -31.03
C PHE A 17 6.36 6.74 -30.33
N PRO A 18 5.05 6.41 -30.20
CA PRO A 18 4.18 7.20 -29.35
C PRO A 18 4.75 7.19 -27.92
N PRO A 19 4.77 8.30 -27.21
CA PRO A 19 5.24 8.33 -25.84
C PRO A 19 4.31 7.45 -24.99
N GLY A 20 4.78 6.26 -24.63
CA GLY A 20 4.21 5.52 -23.52
C GLY A 20 4.24 6.44 -22.31
N GLY A 21 3.08 6.64 -21.64
CA GLY A 21 2.98 7.55 -20.52
C GLY A 21 4.09 7.28 -19.50
N ALA A 22 4.86 8.29 -19.16
CA ALA A 22 5.92 8.18 -18.18
C ALA A 22 5.31 7.82 -16.80
N PRO A 23 5.89 6.87 -16.06
CA PRO A 23 5.50 6.61 -14.68
C PRO A 23 5.62 7.90 -13.87
N GLY A 24 4.60 8.24 -13.06
CA GLY A 24 4.56 9.48 -12.29
C GLY A 24 3.90 10.65 -13.02
N SER A 25 2.99 10.36 -13.96
CA SER A 25 2.15 11.41 -14.58
C SER A 25 1.31 12.14 -13.52
N THR A 26 0.91 13.38 -13.85
CA THR A 26 0.04 14.19 -13.00
C THR A 26 -1.25 13.43 -12.67
N PRO A 27 -1.75 13.51 -11.43
CA PRO A 27 -3.03 12.93 -11.05
C PRO A 27 -4.17 13.44 -11.95
N PRO A 28 -5.24 12.65 -12.16
CA PRO A 28 -6.42 13.15 -12.85
C PRO A 28 -7.02 14.34 -12.12
N LEU A 29 -7.56 15.31 -12.87
CA LEU A 29 -8.24 16.47 -12.29
C LEU A 29 -9.62 16.12 -11.74
N ASP A 30 -10.28 15.15 -12.36
CA ASP A 30 -11.57 14.64 -11.87
C ASP A 30 -11.36 13.88 -10.56
N HIS A 31 -12.22 14.16 -9.59
CA HIS A 31 -12.14 13.50 -8.29
C HIS A 31 -12.36 11.99 -8.42
N ILE A 32 -11.43 11.20 -7.87
CA ILE A 32 -11.55 9.75 -7.80
C ILE A 32 -12.34 9.33 -6.56
N THR A 33 -12.97 8.17 -6.61
CA THR A 33 -13.65 7.57 -5.46
C THR A 33 -13.15 6.15 -5.23
N ILE A 34 -13.23 5.70 -3.97
CA ILE A 34 -12.88 4.34 -3.59
C ILE A 34 -14.07 3.70 -2.87
N ASP A 35 -14.55 2.59 -3.42
CA ASP A 35 -15.58 1.77 -2.78
C ASP A 35 -14.90 0.64 -2.01
N VAL A 36 -15.24 0.48 -0.75
CA VAL A 36 -14.83 -0.68 0.06
C VAL A 36 -15.77 -1.85 -0.27
N VAL A 37 -15.32 -2.79 -1.10
CA VAL A 37 -16.15 -3.91 -1.58
C VAL A 37 -16.05 -5.14 -0.70
N ALA A 38 -14.98 -5.27 0.08
CA ALA A 38 -14.80 -6.36 1.05
C ALA A 38 -13.96 -5.90 2.25
N VAL A 39 -14.35 -6.33 3.44
CA VAL A 39 -13.59 -6.18 4.69
C VAL A 39 -13.64 -7.51 5.42
N ASN A 40 -12.49 -8.14 5.63
CA ASN A 40 -12.38 -9.42 6.33
C ASN A 40 -11.12 -9.42 7.21
N GLY A 41 -11.24 -10.02 8.38
CA GLY A 41 -10.10 -10.23 9.26
C GLY A 41 -10.39 -9.90 10.71
N SER A 42 -9.54 -10.41 11.58
CA SER A 42 -9.65 -10.22 13.03
C SER A 42 -9.17 -8.84 13.51
N GLY A 43 -8.46 -8.09 12.67
CA GLY A 43 -7.98 -6.74 12.95
C GLY A 43 -8.86 -5.63 12.33
N CYS A 44 -9.86 -6.01 11.52
CA CYS A 44 -10.82 -5.07 10.95
C CYS A 44 -12.21 -5.71 10.83
N PRO A 45 -12.90 -5.97 11.94
CA PRO A 45 -14.29 -6.38 11.91
C PRO A 45 -15.11 -5.40 11.04
N ARG A 46 -16.24 -5.87 10.51
CA ARG A 46 -17.07 -5.05 9.63
C ARG A 46 -17.46 -3.71 10.30
N GLY A 47 -17.17 -2.60 9.64
CA GLY A 47 -17.45 -1.25 10.14
C GLY A 47 -16.33 -0.60 10.94
N THR A 48 -15.17 -1.28 11.11
CA THR A 48 -14.02 -0.73 11.84
C THR A 48 -12.87 -0.29 10.93
N ALA A 49 -13.09 -0.27 9.61
CA ALA A 49 -12.14 0.29 8.65
C ALA A 49 -12.85 1.33 7.77
N VAL A 50 -12.25 2.50 7.64
CA VAL A 50 -12.74 3.62 6.82
C VAL A 50 -11.66 3.98 5.81
N VAL A 51 -12.07 4.29 4.58
CA VAL A 51 -11.18 4.71 3.50
C VAL A 51 -11.56 6.12 3.05
N ALA A 52 -10.57 7.01 2.95
CA ALA A 52 -10.72 8.37 2.45
C ALA A 52 -9.69 8.67 1.36
N VAL A 53 -10.09 9.38 0.32
CA VAL A 53 -9.20 9.84 -0.77
C VAL A 53 -8.77 11.26 -0.50
N SER A 54 -7.50 11.61 -0.76
CA SER A 54 -7.01 12.98 -0.68
C SER A 54 -7.65 13.85 -1.78
N GLU A 55 -7.90 15.12 -1.47
CA GLU A 55 -8.53 16.07 -2.42
C GLU A 55 -7.75 16.24 -3.73
N ASP A 56 -6.43 16.04 -3.69
CA ASP A 56 -5.53 16.15 -4.84
C ASP A 56 -5.34 14.83 -5.61
N ASN A 57 -6.08 13.79 -5.27
CA ASN A 57 -5.99 12.44 -5.86
C ASN A 57 -4.59 11.80 -5.80
N LYS A 58 -3.72 12.24 -4.88
CA LYS A 58 -2.37 11.68 -4.75
C LYS A 58 -2.27 10.50 -3.81
N ALA A 59 -3.21 10.36 -2.89
CA ALA A 59 -3.19 9.32 -1.88
C ALA A 59 -4.61 8.92 -1.46
N PHE A 60 -4.69 7.79 -0.76
CA PHE A 60 -5.83 7.46 0.08
C PHE A 60 -5.35 6.96 1.42
N THR A 61 -6.17 7.15 2.45
CA THR A 61 -5.91 6.69 3.80
C THR A 61 -6.85 5.57 4.18
N VAL A 62 -6.39 4.68 5.04
CA VAL A 62 -7.19 3.66 5.72
C VAL A 62 -7.03 3.88 7.21
N THR A 63 -8.13 4.18 7.88
CA THR A 63 -8.20 4.33 9.33
C THR A 63 -8.87 3.09 9.92
N TYR A 64 -8.27 2.52 10.95
CA TYR A 64 -8.81 1.38 11.69
C TYR A 64 -9.26 1.84 13.08
N SER A 65 -10.28 1.21 13.65
CA SER A 65 -10.77 1.46 15.01
C SER A 65 -10.79 0.23 15.92
N ASP A 66 -10.16 -0.88 15.49
CA ASP A 66 -10.09 -2.14 16.27
C ASP A 66 -8.92 -3.03 15.81
N PHE A 67 -7.76 -2.43 15.47
CA PHE A 67 -6.62 -3.21 14.99
C PHE A 67 -5.52 -3.28 16.05
N LEU A 68 -5.75 -4.14 17.05
CA LEU A 68 -4.86 -4.36 18.21
C LEU A 68 -4.46 -5.84 18.30
N ALA A 69 -3.16 -6.12 18.23
CA ALA A 69 -2.58 -7.43 18.58
C ALA A 69 -1.90 -7.35 19.95
N GLN A 70 -2.07 -8.39 20.79
CA GLN A 70 -1.53 -8.38 22.16
C GLN A 70 -1.20 -9.79 22.65
N VAL A 71 -0.29 -9.85 23.64
CA VAL A 71 0.08 -11.06 24.37
C VAL A 71 0.27 -10.76 25.85
N GLY A 72 0.22 -11.75 26.69
CA GLY A 72 0.45 -11.64 28.13
C GLY A 72 -0.84 -11.63 28.94
N MET A 73 -0.79 -11.02 30.11
CA MET A 73 -1.90 -11.06 31.05
C MET A 73 -3.15 -10.37 30.48
N GLY A 74 -4.28 -11.07 30.47
CA GLY A 74 -5.56 -10.57 29.95
C GLY A 74 -5.77 -10.72 28.46
N ALA A 75 -4.75 -11.16 27.68
CA ALA A 75 -4.90 -11.44 26.25
C ALA A 75 -5.54 -12.83 26.01
N SER A 76 -6.41 -12.92 25.02
CA SER A 76 -6.90 -14.22 24.53
C SER A 76 -5.82 -14.93 23.71
N PRO A 77 -5.82 -16.27 23.64
CA PRO A 77 -4.80 -17.02 22.89
C PRO A 77 -4.68 -16.68 21.41
N THR A 78 -5.70 -16.07 20.81
CA THR A 78 -5.72 -15.65 19.41
C THR A 78 -5.33 -14.19 19.19
N ASP A 79 -5.17 -13.40 20.25
CA ASP A 79 -4.92 -11.97 20.16
C ASP A 79 -3.50 -11.62 19.72
N PHE A 80 -2.57 -12.59 19.81
CA PHE A 80 -1.18 -12.39 19.38
C PHE A 80 -1.05 -12.03 17.90
N ARG A 81 -2.09 -12.31 17.10
CA ARG A 81 -2.10 -12.06 15.66
C ARG A 81 -3.45 -11.49 15.23
N LYS A 82 -3.41 -10.35 14.61
CA LYS A 82 -4.57 -9.71 13.97
C LYS A 82 -4.24 -9.46 12.50
N ASN A 83 -5.23 -9.65 11.64
CA ASN A 83 -5.08 -9.38 10.20
C ASN A 83 -6.30 -8.67 9.66
N CYS A 84 -6.07 -7.87 8.62
CA CYS A 84 -7.10 -7.21 7.85
C CYS A 84 -6.89 -7.45 6.37
N GLN A 85 -7.95 -7.79 5.66
CA GLN A 85 -8.00 -7.89 4.21
C GLN A 85 -9.08 -6.96 3.69
N LEU A 86 -8.67 -5.95 2.94
CA LEU A 86 -9.56 -5.00 2.27
C LEU A 86 -9.57 -5.28 0.78
N GLY A 87 -10.77 -5.35 0.19
CA GLY A 87 -10.98 -5.28 -1.25
C GLY A 87 -11.51 -3.90 -1.60
N LEU A 88 -10.76 -3.14 -2.36
CA LEU A 88 -11.05 -1.75 -2.72
C LEU A 88 -11.30 -1.67 -4.23
N ARG A 89 -12.35 -0.93 -4.62
CA ARG A 89 -12.57 -0.57 -6.02
C ARG A 89 -12.27 0.92 -6.19
N VAL A 90 -11.16 1.20 -6.85
CA VAL A 90 -10.77 2.57 -7.19
C VAL A 90 -11.42 2.94 -8.53
N ASN A 91 -12.27 3.94 -8.51
CA ASN A 91 -12.96 4.45 -9.70
C ASN A 91 -12.10 5.55 -10.31
N VAL A 92 -11.41 5.21 -11.40
CA VAL A 92 -10.48 6.10 -12.11
C VAL A 92 -11.15 6.67 -13.35
N PRO A 93 -10.88 7.95 -13.70
CA PRO A 93 -11.32 8.53 -14.96
C PRO A 93 -10.78 7.78 -16.18
N GLN A 94 -11.51 7.84 -17.30
CA GLN A 94 -11.08 7.22 -18.56
C GLN A 94 -9.72 7.79 -19.00
N GLY A 95 -8.85 6.93 -19.51
CA GLY A 95 -7.51 7.30 -19.97
C GLY A 95 -6.43 7.26 -18.88
N PHE A 96 -6.80 6.94 -17.63
CA PHE A 96 -5.84 6.79 -16.54
C PHE A 96 -5.82 5.38 -15.99
N THR A 97 -4.68 5.03 -15.42
CA THR A 97 -4.50 3.86 -14.53
C THR A 97 -3.61 4.25 -13.36
N PHE A 98 -3.60 3.42 -12.32
CA PHE A 98 -2.86 3.68 -11.10
C PHE A 98 -2.09 2.45 -10.61
N GLY A 99 -1.01 2.70 -9.88
CA GLY A 99 -0.30 1.78 -9.01
C GLY A 99 -0.02 2.46 -7.68
N ILE A 100 0.62 1.76 -6.76
CA ILE A 100 1.04 2.30 -5.46
C ILE A 100 2.56 2.52 -5.50
N ALA A 101 2.97 3.76 -5.28
CA ALA A 101 4.38 4.15 -5.23
C ALA A 101 4.96 4.01 -3.82
N GLN A 102 4.15 4.30 -2.80
CA GLN A 102 4.56 4.27 -1.40
C GLN A 102 3.36 3.93 -0.52
N ALA A 103 3.64 3.27 0.61
CA ALA A 103 2.70 3.07 1.68
C ALA A 103 3.35 3.44 3.01
N ASP A 104 2.68 4.27 3.80
CA ASP A 104 3.10 4.69 5.13
C ASP A 104 2.17 4.09 6.16
N TYR A 105 2.74 3.33 7.10
CA TYR A 105 2.04 2.68 8.20
C TYR A 105 2.41 3.36 9.51
N ARG A 106 1.44 3.54 10.38
CA ARG A 106 1.64 4.12 11.70
C ARG A 106 0.85 3.36 12.75
N GLY A 107 1.33 3.43 13.97
CA GLY A 107 0.68 2.81 15.11
C GLY A 107 1.40 3.10 16.41
N PHE A 108 0.92 2.49 17.46
CA PHE A 108 1.56 2.52 18.78
C PHE A 108 1.98 1.11 19.19
N ALA A 109 3.09 0.98 19.88
CA ALA A 109 3.55 -0.28 20.45
C ALA A 109 3.98 -0.11 21.90
N HIS A 110 3.50 -1.04 22.74
CA HIS A 110 4.04 -1.27 24.07
C HIS A 110 4.56 -2.70 24.11
N LEU A 111 5.88 -2.84 24.05
CA LEU A 111 6.57 -4.13 24.04
C LEU A 111 7.48 -4.20 25.24
N GLU A 112 7.26 -5.15 26.11
CA GLU A 112 8.10 -5.41 27.27
C GLU A 112 9.50 -5.91 26.87
N ALA A 113 10.46 -5.79 27.76
CA ALA A 113 11.81 -6.31 27.51
C ALA A 113 11.77 -7.81 27.18
N GLY A 114 12.32 -8.20 26.04
CA GLY A 114 12.29 -9.57 25.52
C GLY A 114 11.08 -9.89 24.64
N ALA A 115 10.08 -9.02 24.56
CA ALA A 115 8.97 -9.15 23.61
C ALA A 115 9.34 -8.59 22.24
N SER A 116 8.57 -8.91 21.23
CA SER A 116 8.71 -8.37 19.87
C SER A 116 7.37 -8.19 19.18
N GLY A 117 7.34 -7.21 18.29
CA GLY A 117 6.22 -6.91 17.43
C GLY A 117 6.59 -7.04 15.95
N LEU A 118 5.58 -7.27 15.11
CA LEU A 118 5.73 -7.35 13.68
C LEU A 118 4.52 -6.71 13.01
N GLU A 119 4.80 -5.79 12.09
CA GLU A 119 3.86 -5.32 11.09
C GLU A 119 4.22 -5.97 9.76
N LYS A 120 3.20 -6.42 9.02
CA LYS A 120 3.35 -6.94 7.66
C LYS A 120 2.22 -6.43 6.80
N ALA A 121 2.56 -5.84 5.67
CA ALA A 121 1.61 -5.42 4.67
C ALA A 121 1.95 -5.95 3.28
N GLY A 122 0.93 -6.06 2.45
CA GLY A 122 1.07 -6.41 1.04
C GLY A 122 -0.19 -6.07 0.27
N TYR A 123 -0.04 -5.83 -1.03
CA TYR A 123 -1.16 -5.47 -1.90
C TYR A 123 -1.01 -6.07 -3.29
N TYR A 124 -2.13 -6.21 -3.98
CA TYR A 124 -2.18 -6.74 -5.34
C TYR A 124 -3.50 -6.39 -6.03
N PHE A 125 -3.51 -6.36 -7.34
CA PHE A 125 -4.74 -6.29 -8.13
C PHE A 125 -5.35 -7.67 -8.31
N GLN A 126 -6.68 -7.76 -8.23
CA GLN A 126 -7.42 -9.01 -8.42
C GLN A 126 -7.04 -9.69 -9.75
N GLY A 127 -6.70 -10.99 -9.69
CA GLY A 127 -6.26 -11.76 -10.85
C GLY A 127 -4.80 -11.55 -11.26
N MET A 128 -4.03 -10.78 -10.49
CA MET A 128 -2.58 -10.62 -10.65
C MET A 128 -1.84 -11.23 -9.48
N SER A 129 -0.55 -11.52 -9.67
CA SER A 129 0.31 -11.98 -8.58
C SER A 129 0.45 -10.91 -7.51
N SER A 130 0.76 -11.30 -6.26
CA SER A 130 1.09 -10.36 -5.20
C SER A 130 2.22 -9.43 -5.65
N THR A 131 2.02 -8.14 -5.49
CA THR A 131 2.93 -7.11 -6.02
C THR A 131 4.10 -6.87 -5.09
N ALA A 132 3.81 -6.73 -3.79
CA ALA A 132 4.80 -6.52 -2.74
C ALA A 132 4.27 -7.09 -1.43
N SER A 133 5.19 -7.53 -0.56
CA SER A 133 4.88 -7.87 0.82
C SER A 133 6.10 -7.52 1.65
N ASN A 134 5.97 -6.54 2.51
CA ASN A 134 7.02 -6.06 3.40
C ASN A 134 6.72 -6.43 4.84
N THR A 135 7.75 -6.46 5.66
CA THR A 135 7.65 -6.84 7.07
C THR A 135 8.58 -5.97 7.89
N HIS A 136 8.02 -5.28 8.87
CA HIS A 136 8.73 -4.45 9.83
C HIS A 136 8.70 -5.10 11.20
N ARG A 137 9.84 -5.10 11.90
CA ARG A 137 10.01 -5.74 13.20
C ARG A 137 10.41 -4.73 14.24
N TYR A 138 9.81 -4.85 15.41
CA TYR A 138 10.03 -4.00 16.58
C TYR A 138 10.40 -4.87 17.77
N TYR A 139 11.26 -4.37 18.64
CA TYR A 139 11.76 -5.12 19.79
C TYR A 139 11.57 -4.31 21.07
N GLY A 140 11.16 -4.98 22.14
CA GLY A 140 11.07 -4.39 23.47
C GLY A 140 12.48 -4.17 24.11
N PHE A 141 12.62 -3.28 25.07
CA PHE A 141 11.57 -2.44 25.63
C PHE A 141 11.23 -1.28 24.69
N MET A 142 9.98 -1.15 24.34
CA MET A 142 9.44 -0.05 23.53
C MET A 142 8.08 0.36 24.11
N SER A 143 7.82 1.65 24.24
CA SER A 143 6.50 2.19 24.55
C SER A 143 6.38 3.53 23.83
N ASP A 144 6.07 3.50 22.54
CA ASP A 144 6.12 4.66 21.67
C ASP A 144 5.33 4.42 20.38
N ASP A 145 5.10 5.51 19.63
CA ASP A 145 4.58 5.45 18.27
C ASP A 145 5.62 4.78 17.36
N TRP A 146 5.13 3.96 16.46
CA TRP A 146 5.95 3.38 15.41
C TRP A 146 5.48 3.84 14.03
N GLN A 147 6.42 3.93 13.13
CA GLN A 147 6.18 4.24 11.73
C GLN A 147 7.02 3.33 10.84
N ALA A 148 6.44 2.90 9.72
CA ALA A 148 7.14 2.21 8.64
C ALA A 148 6.72 2.78 7.30
N THR A 149 7.65 2.84 6.36
CA THR A 149 7.42 3.30 5.00
C THR A 149 7.93 2.27 4.00
N ASP A 150 7.05 1.84 3.11
CA ASP A 150 7.37 0.98 1.98
C ASP A 150 7.38 1.79 0.70
N THR A 151 8.52 1.89 0.05
CA THR A 151 8.66 2.58 -1.24
C THR A 151 8.88 1.57 -2.36
N THR A 152 8.11 1.68 -3.43
CA THR A 152 8.25 0.86 -4.64
C THR A 152 9.09 1.62 -5.67
N ALA A 153 10.19 1.02 -6.12
CA ALA A 153 10.99 1.61 -7.21
C ALA A 153 10.11 1.79 -8.46
N ILE A 154 10.29 2.91 -9.17
CA ILE A 154 9.43 3.32 -10.30
C ILE A 154 9.25 2.18 -11.33
N GLY A 155 10.32 1.46 -11.67
CA GLY A 155 10.27 0.34 -12.61
C GLY A 155 9.62 -0.95 -12.07
N ALA A 156 9.32 -1.00 -10.76
CA ALA A 156 8.69 -2.14 -10.09
C ALA A 156 7.22 -1.86 -9.72
N ILE A 157 6.71 -0.65 -9.99
CA ILE A 157 5.30 -0.33 -9.72
C ILE A 157 4.42 -1.14 -10.67
N VAL A 158 3.52 -1.93 -10.08
CA VAL A 158 2.49 -2.65 -10.84
C VAL A 158 1.26 -1.77 -10.94
N TYR A 159 0.80 -1.55 -12.16
CA TYR A 159 -0.37 -0.74 -12.47
C TYR A 159 -1.60 -1.63 -12.72
N SER A 160 -2.77 -1.11 -12.37
CA SER A 160 -4.04 -1.72 -12.77
C SER A 160 -4.12 -1.80 -14.31
N PRO A 161 -4.63 -2.89 -14.90
CA PRO A 161 -4.80 -2.95 -16.34
C PRO A 161 -5.72 -1.83 -16.85
N CYS A 162 -5.33 -1.19 -17.95
CA CYS A 162 -6.10 -0.13 -18.58
C CYS A 162 -7.46 -0.61 -19.06
N GLY A 163 -8.51 0.16 -18.77
CA GLY A 163 -9.88 -0.16 -19.18
C GLY A 163 -10.56 -1.28 -18.39
N GLU A 164 -9.87 -1.91 -17.44
CA GLU A 164 -10.42 -2.97 -16.60
C GLU A 164 -10.74 -2.47 -15.20
N LYS A 165 -11.89 -2.88 -14.65
CA LYS A 165 -12.26 -2.61 -13.25
C LYS A 165 -11.82 -3.79 -12.39
N ARG A 166 -10.61 -3.72 -11.84
CA ARG A 166 -10.09 -4.73 -10.91
C ARG A 166 -10.10 -4.20 -9.48
N ASN A 167 -10.44 -5.07 -8.54
CA ASN A 167 -10.30 -4.72 -7.13
C ASN A 167 -8.82 -4.66 -6.77
N PHE A 168 -8.46 -3.65 -6.00
CA PHE A 168 -7.17 -3.52 -5.34
C PHE A 168 -7.29 -4.14 -3.95
N ASN A 169 -6.51 -5.15 -3.66
CA ASN A 169 -6.55 -5.88 -2.40
C ASN A 169 -5.37 -5.46 -1.53
N VAL A 170 -5.67 -5.11 -0.28
CA VAL A 170 -4.69 -4.77 0.75
C VAL A 170 -4.79 -5.82 1.85
N ASN A 171 -3.66 -6.41 2.23
CA ASN A 171 -3.54 -7.34 3.34
C ASN A 171 -2.58 -6.76 4.37
N THR A 172 -3.05 -6.57 5.59
CA THR A 172 -2.25 -6.06 6.70
C THR A 172 -2.32 -7.04 7.87
N GLU A 173 -1.22 -7.20 8.58
CA GLU A 173 -1.12 -8.08 9.73
C GLU A 173 -0.26 -7.44 10.82
N LEU A 174 -0.73 -7.52 12.06
CA LEU A 174 0.05 -7.28 13.26
C LEU A 174 0.27 -8.58 14.01
N ARG A 175 1.47 -8.76 14.54
CA ARG A 175 1.79 -9.84 15.48
C ARG A 175 2.58 -9.32 16.66
N VAL A 176 2.30 -9.87 17.83
CA VAL A 176 3.10 -9.66 19.03
C VAL A 176 3.54 -11.02 19.57
N ASN A 177 4.80 -11.10 19.98
CA ASN A 177 5.37 -12.30 20.59
C ASN A 177 5.93 -11.92 21.96
N ALA A 178 5.52 -12.64 22.99
CA ALA A 178 6.02 -12.42 24.36
C ALA A 178 7.52 -12.71 24.47
N GLY A 179 8.05 -13.64 23.68
CA GLY A 179 9.48 -14.00 23.73
C GLY A 179 9.91 -14.42 25.13
N THR A 180 10.88 -13.69 25.71
CA THR A 180 11.39 -13.90 27.07
C THR A 180 10.86 -12.88 28.09
N SER A 181 9.85 -12.08 27.71
CA SER A 181 9.25 -11.09 28.64
C SER A 181 8.55 -11.78 29.82
N ASP A 182 8.34 -11.02 30.88
CA ASP A 182 7.63 -11.50 32.06
C ASP A 182 6.19 -11.90 31.68
N PRO A 183 5.75 -13.15 31.93
CA PRO A 183 4.41 -13.60 31.61
C PRO A 183 3.28 -12.87 32.38
N LEU A 184 3.62 -12.13 33.42
CA LEU A 184 2.68 -11.30 34.18
C LEU A 184 2.47 -9.91 33.57
N THR A 185 3.20 -9.57 32.53
CA THR A 185 3.07 -8.29 31.81
C THR A 185 2.31 -8.47 30.51
N THR A 186 1.94 -7.36 29.88
CA THR A 186 1.22 -7.35 28.60
C THR A 186 2.01 -6.55 27.58
N SER A 187 2.20 -7.13 26.38
CA SER A 187 2.77 -6.43 25.25
C SER A 187 1.72 -6.34 24.13
N PHE A 188 1.66 -5.21 23.44
CA PHE A 188 0.71 -5.01 22.35
C PHE A 188 1.27 -4.10 21.24
N MET A 189 0.67 -4.22 20.05
CA MET A 189 0.82 -3.31 18.93
C MET A 189 -0.55 -2.96 18.36
N SER A 190 -0.75 -1.70 18.02
CA SER A 190 -1.96 -1.25 17.34
C SER A 190 -1.64 -0.48 16.05
N MET A 191 -2.57 -0.54 15.11
CA MET A 191 -2.72 0.39 13.97
C MET A 191 -4.00 1.21 14.14
N ASP A 192 -4.48 1.30 15.35
CA ASP A 192 -5.67 2.02 15.75
C ASP A 192 -5.25 3.28 16.51
N SER A 193 -5.91 4.39 16.29
CA SER A 193 -5.74 5.59 17.07
C SER A 193 -7.02 5.95 17.82
N THR A 194 -6.87 6.13 19.11
CA THR A 194 -7.93 6.70 19.95
C THR A 194 -8.18 8.19 19.66
N ASP A 195 -7.23 8.85 19.00
CA ASP A 195 -7.27 10.29 18.67
C ASP A 195 -7.44 10.60 17.17
N GLY A 196 -7.59 9.56 16.32
CA GLY A 196 -7.77 9.73 14.88
C GLY A 196 -6.50 10.11 14.10
N SER A 197 -5.34 10.10 14.76
CA SER A 197 -4.06 10.49 14.14
C SER A 197 -3.28 9.34 13.49
N ILE A 198 -3.69 8.08 13.75
CA ILE A 198 -3.03 6.89 13.21
C ILE A 198 -3.81 6.39 11.99
N GLU A 199 -3.18 6.46 10.85
CA GLU A 199 -3.74 6.01 9.58
C GLU A 199 -2.67 5.36 8.72
N THR A 200 -3.08 4.48 7.83
CA THR A 200 -2.22 3.97 6.77
C THR A 200 -2.47 4.76 5.51
N THR A 201 -1.44 5.39 4.96
CA THR A 201 -1.53 6.20 3.75
C THR A 201 -0.92 5.45 2.57
N TYR A 202 -1.65 5.31 1.49
CA TYR A 202 -1.20 4.74 0.22
C TYR A 202 -1.08 5.84 -0.82
N HIS A 203 0.12 6.06 -1.34
CA HIS A 203 0.41 7.07 -2.34
C HIS A 203 0.30 6.50 -3.74
N PHE A 204 -0.53 7.10 -4.56
CA PHE A 204 -0.72 6.70 -5.95
C PHE A 204 0.47 7.06 -6.82
N SER A 205 0.76 6.19 -7.78
CA SER A 205 1.48 6.53 -9.00
C SER A 205 0.49 6.46 -10.16
N TRP A 206 0.37 7.55 -10.89
CA TRP A 206 -0.55 7.67 -12.01
C TRP A 206 0.15 7.41 -13.34
N MET A 207 -0.56 6.85 -14.31
CA MET A 207 -0.10 6.66 -15.67
C MET A 207 -1.27 6.85 -16.65
N HIS A 208 -0.99 7.45 -17.81
CA HIS A 208 -1.96 7.49 -18.91
C HIS A 208 -2.03 6.16 -19.62
N CYS A 209 -3.24 5.70 -19.88
CA CYS A 209 -3.44 4.52 -20.72
C CYS A 209 -3.05 4.83 -22.17
N PRO A 210 -2.45 3.85 -22.92
CA PRO A 210 -2.23 3.99 -24.33
C PRO A 210 -3.55 4.31 -25.05
N ILE A 211 -3.50 5.23 -26.00
CA ILE A 211 -4.63 5.49 -26.91
C ILE A 211 -4.77 4.25 -27.82
N PRO A 212 -5.96 3.65 -27.93
CA PRO A 212 -6.18 2.49 -28.79
C PRO A 212 -5.93 2.80 -30.28
#